data_f0b85897c0dc75691900e37efe88f94d
#
_entry.id   f0b85897c0dc75691900e37efe88f94d
#
_cell.length_a   1.000
_cell.length_b   1.000
_cell.length_c   1.000
_cell.angle_alpha   90.00
_cell.angle_beta   90.00
_cell.angle_gamma   90.00
#
_symmetry.space_group_name_H-M   'P 1'
#
loop_
_entity.id
_entity.type
_entity.pdbx_description
1 polymer ?
#
loop_
_entity_poly.entity_id
_entity_poly.type
_entity_poly.pdbx_seq_one_letter_code
_entity_poly.pdbx_strand_id
1 'polypeptide(L)'
;MKSSIKLVLDKRKALKDDTYSISLRLVHKQSSTYIALGYAVHLKDWDPDNTIILKSCLKYSNLVRINNTLSAKLVTAQDIIEKLTYSGEIETMSPTDIKARILNQSAKITFAEYTDKIVTDLKSSKNLGNASCYTQAKDFLVRHLGTANLSFEEINFKALKTLETRHLAGDNSLNSLSFYLRTIRAIYNRAIKEGIVSRDYYPFTHYSIKETKTQKRAISRKDIEKIRDAVFPERTPIWHARNYFLFSFYNIGMNFADMAFLKKSNIVNNRIQYSRAKTGKFYSVKIEKPTRDILDLYISPKGPDDYIFPIITRTKLEDQIKDEQNGRSNYNKYLKKIAAQLGIEANLTSYVARHSWATIAKGLNVPISVISEGLGHEDIKTTQIYLDSFDDDVIDSANRLVMG
;
A
#
# COMPACT_ATOMS: atom_id res chain seq x y z
N MET A 1 -36.09 -7.04 25.16
CA MET A 1 -36.72 -5.69 25.28
C MET A 1 -36.41 -4.86 24.06
N LYS A 2 -37.42 -4.18 23.49
CA LYS A 2 -37.24 -3.48 22.20
C LYS A 2 -36.64 -2.07 22.45
N SER A 3 -35.49 -1.78 21.85
CA SER A 3 -34.93 -0.42 21.82
C SER A 3 -35.77 0.45 20.89
N SER A 4 -35.94 1.72 21.25
CA SER A 4 -36.62 2.68 20.39
C SER A 4 -35.90 4.03 20.34
N ILE A 5 -35.97 4.70 19.19
CA ILE A 5 -35.41 6.03 19.00
C ILE A 5 -36.43 6.90 18.30
N LYS A 6 -36.59 8.12 18.77
CA LYS A 6 -37.58 9.09 18.24
C LYS A 6 -36.97 10.49 18.21
N LEU A 7 -37.40 11.28 17.24
CA LEU A 7 -37.10 12.71 17.18
C LEU A 7 -38.07 13.44 18.12
N VAL A 8 -37.53 14.26 19.00
CA VAL A 8 -38.31 14.98 20.03
C VAL A 8 -37.77 16.40 20.27
N LEU A 9 -38.62 17.28 20.73
CA LEU A 9 -38.22 18.54 21.36
C LEU A 9 -37.87 18.29 22.82
N ASP A 10 -36.62 18.51 23.22
CA ASP A 10 -36.15 18.24 24.60
C ASP A 10 -36.58 19.36 25.57
N LYS A 11 -37.70 19.14 26.21
CA LYS A 11 -38.31 20.12 27.12
C LYS A 11 -37.68 20.16 28.53
N ARG A 12 -36.66 19.34 28.80
CA ARG A 12 -36.03 19.26 30.15
C ARG A 12 -35.29 20.55 30.54
N LYS A 13 -34.79 21.30 29.57
CA LYS A 13 -34.07 22.55 29.78
C LYS A 13 -34.30 23.51 28.61
N ALA A 14 -34.87 24.69 28.91
CA ALA A 14 -34.96 25.79 27.95
C ALA A 14 -33.57 26.44 27.74
N LEU A 15 -33.29 26.89 26.54
CA LEU A 15 -32.13 27.72 26.21
C LEU A 15 -32.42 29.20 26.56
N LYS A 16 -31.41 30.07 26.52
CA LYS A 16 -31.52 31.50 26.92
C LYS A 16 -32.55 32.32 26.14
N ASP A 17 -32.93 31.83 24.93
CA ASP A 17 -33.90 32.44 24.03
C ASP A 17 -35.28 31.74 24.06
N ASP A 18 -35.64 31.07 25.18
CA ASP A 18 -36.85 30.27 25.36
C ASP A 18 -37.10 29.22 24.26
N THR A 19 -36.03 28.81 23.55
CA THR A 19 -36.08 27.69 22.62
C THR A 19 -35.67 26.39 23.30
N TYR A 20 -36.09 25.28 22.72
CA TYR A 20 -35.78 23.92 23.18
C TYR A 20 -34.98 23.16 22.10
N SER A 21 -34.03 22.36 22.54
CA SER A 21 -33.19 21.57 21.63
C SER A 21 -33.98 20.45 20.95
N ILE A 22 -33.83 20.32 19.64
CA ILE A 22 -34.32 19.15 18.91
C ILE A 22 -33.29 18.03 19.08
N SER A 23 -33.78 16.88 19.59
CA SER A 23 -32.92 15.75 19.97
C SER A 23 -33.49 14.42 19.53
N LEU A 24 -32.61 13.43 19.31
CA LEU A 24 -33.03 12.02 19.26
C LEU A 24 -33.12 11.49 20.70
N ARG A 25 -34.29 11.01 21.11
CA ARG A 25 -34.49 10.30 22.38
C ARG A 25 -34.36 8.81 22.12
N LEU A 26 -33.30 8.22 22.66
CA LEU A 26 -33.09 6.78 22.68
C LEU A 26 -33.59 6.19 23.98
N VAL A 27 -34.41 5.16 23.91
CA VAL A 27 -34.87 4.38 25.05
C VAL A 27 -34.40 2.93 24.87
N HIS A 28 -33.70 2.41 25.88
CA HIS A 28 -33.20 1.03 25.91
C HIS A 28 -33.19 0.56 27.38
N LYS A 29 -33.68 -0.67 27.64
CA LYS A 29 -33.73 -1.25 29.01
C LYS A 29 -34.30 -0.31 30.06
N GLN A 30 -35.44 0.33 29.78
CA GLN A 30 -36.16 1.28 30.64
C GLN A 30 -35.40 2.58 30.95
N SER A 31 -34.18 2.76 30.41
CA SER A 31 -33.42 3.99 30.54
C SER A 31 -33.44 4.79 29.24
N SER A 32 -33.37 6.12 29.35
CA SER A 32 -33.36 7.00 28.19
C SER A 32 -32.14 7.92 28.14
N THR A 33 -31.62 8.18 26.93
CA THR A 33 -30.59 9.19 26.68
C THR A 33 -30.98 10.04 25.47
N TYR A 34 -30.35 11.21 25.37
CA TYR A 34 -30.67 12.20 24.34
C TYR A 34 -29.43 12.56 23.52
N ILE A 35 -29.62 12.75 22.22
CA ILE A 35 -28.60 13.18 21.26
C ILE A 35 -29.09 14.49 20.66
N ALA A 36 -28.47 15.61 21.00
CA ALA A 36 -28.82 16.92 20.48
C ALA A 36 -28.40 17.00 18.98
N LEU A 37 -29.28 17.55 18.14
CA LEU A 37 -29.05 17.62 16.69
C LEU A 37 -28.56 19.00 16.21
N GLY A 38 -28.34 19.95 17.13
CA GLY A 38 -27.80 21.28 16.83
C GLY A 38 -28.88 22.30 16.38
N TYR A 39 -30.18 21.94 16.48
CA TYR A 39 -31.28 22.84 16.18
C TYR A 39 -32.12 23.06 17.44
N ALA A 40 -32.67 24.27 17.56
CA ALA A 40 -33.56 24.61 18.69
C ALA A 40 -34.68 25.55 18.23
N VAL A 41 -35.90 25.31 18.67
CA VAL A 41 -37.09 26.06 18.30
C VAL A 41 -38.00 26.34 19.52
N HIS A 42 -38.89 27.31 19.42
CA HIS A 42 -39.93 27.51 20.43
C HIS A 42 -40.96 26.36 20.42
N LEU A 43 -41.64 26.13 21.52
CA LEU A 43 -42.69 25.10 21.63
C LEU A 43 -43.77 25.22 20.55
N LYS A 44 -44.18 26.44 20.23
CA LYS A 44 -45.18 26.74 19.20
C LYS A 44 -44.76 26.44 17.77
N ASP A 45 -43.47 26.33 17.54
CA ASP A 45 -42.87 26.10 16.19
C ASP A 45 -42.51 24.62 15.95
N TRP A 46 -42.91 23.72 16.86
CA TRP A 46 -42.66 22.29 16.77
C TRP A 46 -43.96 21.49 16.65
N ASP A 47 -44.06 20.64 15.65
CA ASP A 47 -45.13 19.66 15.51
C ASP A 47 -44.65 18.30 16.08
N PRO A 48 -45.18 17.88 17.26
CA PRO A 48 -44.79 16.63 17.88
C PRO A 48 -45.31 15.38 17.15
N ASP A 49 -46.43 15.49 16.43
CA ASP A 49 -47.07 14.36 15.76
C ASP A 49 -46.33 14.02 14.46
N ASN A 50 -46.00 15.02 13.66
CA ASN A 50 -45.24 14.87 12.43
C ASN A 50 -43.71 14.97 12.65
N THR A 51 -43.27 15.34 13.86
CA THR A 51 -41.84 15.51 14.23
C THR A 51 -41.08 16.48 13.31
N ILE A 52 -41.69 17.60 12.97
CA ILE A 52 -41.17 18.64 12.08
C ILE A 52 -41.19 20.03 12.70
N ILE A 53 -40.31 20.90 12.19
CA ILE A 53 -40.37 22.34 12.46
C ILE A 53 -41.44 22.94 11.56
N LEU A 54 -42.38 23.67 12.17
CA LEU A 54 -43.50 24.32 11.47
C LEU A 54 -43.05 25.53 10.66
N LYS A 55 -43.81 25.85 9.62
CA LYS A 55 -43.57 27.03 8.77
C LYS A 55 -43.62 28.37 9.50
N SER A 56 -44.24 28.40 10.69
CA SER A 56 -44.28 29.57 11.60
C SER A 56 -42.92 29.94 12.18
N CYS A 57 -41.94 29.02 12.14
CA CYS A 57 -40.62 29.27 12.69
C CYS A 57 -39.83 30.22 11.80
N LEU A 58 -39.58 31.42 12.27
CA LEU A 58 -38.82 32.46 11.57
C LEU A 58 -37.30 32.39 11.81
N LYS A 59 -36.86 31.51 12.72
CA LYS A 59 -35.46 31.36 13.13
C LYS A 59 -34.58 30.81 12.00
N TYR A 60 -35.14 30.04 11.09
CA TYR A 60 -34.38 29.37 10.01
C TYR A 60 -34.99 29.68 8.64
N SER A 61 -34.12 29.99 7.67
CA SER A 61 -34.51 30.36 6.30
C SER A 61 -34.93 29.18 5.40
N ASN A 62 -34.46 27.96 5.69
CA ASN A 62 -34.78 26.78 4.86
C ASN A 62 -35.25 25.60 5.72
N LEU A 63 -36.50 25.67 6.13
CA LEU A 63 -37.14 24.66 7.00
C LEU A 63 -37.26 23.29 6.33
N VAL A 64 -37.52 23.24 5.02
CA VAL A 64 -37.62 21.98 4.28
C VAL A 64 -36.29 21.20 4.34
N ARG A 65 -35.18 21.88 4.09
CA ARG A 65 -33.85 21.27 4.19
C ARG A 65 -33.54 20.79 5.61
N ILE A 66 -33.90 21.57 6.63
CA ILE A 66 -33.64 21.20 8.02
C ILE A 66 -34.47 19.98 8.41
N ASN A 67 -35.79 19.98 8.09
CA ASN A 67 -36.67 18.85 8.39
C ASN A 67 -36.16 17.56 7.68
N ASN A 68 -35.75 17.65 6.43
CA ASN A 68 -35.14 16.52 5.73
C ASN A 68 -33.85 16.03 6.41
N THR A 69 -33.01 16.97 6.92
CA THR A 69 -31.79 16.62 7.66
C THR A 69 -32.12 15.91 8.98
N LEU A 70 -33.13 16.39 9.72
CA LEU A 70 -33.58 15.78 10.96
C LEU A 70 -34.11 14.36 10.72
N SER A 71 -34.93 14.18 9.69
CA SER A 71 -35.45 12.86 9.28
C SER A 71 -34.33 11.91 8.86
N ALA A 72 -33.36 12.36 8.06
CA ALA A 72 -32.21 11.56 7.65
C ALA A 72 -31.38 11.09 8.86
N LYS A 73 -31.15 11.96 9.84
CA LYS A 73 -30.45 11.60 11.08
C LYS A 73 -31.22 10.57 11.92
N LEU A 74 -32.56 10.66 11.95
CA LEU A 74 -33.39 9.66 12.64
C LEU A 74 -33.28 8.30 11.95
N VAL A 75 -33.40 8.24 10.61
CA VAL A 75 -33.29 7.01 9.83
C VAL A 75 -31.93 6.36 10.05
N THR A 76 -30.83 7.14 9.94
CA THR A 76 -29.49 6.64 10.21
C THR A 76 -29.35 6.01 11.61
N ALA A 77 -29.94 6.65 12.62
CA ALA A 77 -29.88 6.13 13.98
C ALA A 77 -30.73 4.86 14.16
N GLN A 78 -31.86 4.75 13.44
CA GLN A 78 -32.70 3.54 13.40
C GLN A 78 -31.95 2.37 12.76
N ASP A 79 -31.31 2.59 11.60
CA ASP A 79 -30.49 1.58 10.92
C ASP A 79 -29.36 1.04 11.81
N ILE A 80 -28.74 1.90 12.60
CA ILE A 80 -27.69 1.50 13.55
C ILE A 80 -28.28 0.58 14.63
N ILE A 81 -29.41 0.97 15.20
CA ILE A 81 -30.08 0.16 16.24
C ILE A 81 -30.52 -1.18 15.66
N GLU A 82 -31.01 -1.20 14.43
CA GLU A 82 -31.42 -2.43 13.75
C GLU A 82 -30.23 -3.36 13.53
N LYS A 83 -29.10 -2.85 13.03
CA LYS A 83 -27.86 -3.62 12.86
C LYS A 83 -27.35 -4.20 14.19
N LEU A 84 -27.34 -3.40 15.27
CA LEU A 84 -26.93 -3.86 16.58
C LEU A 84 -27.91 -4.91 17.17
N THR A 85 -29.19 -4.81 16.82
CA THR A 85 -30.20 -5.79 17.21
C THR A 85 -29.99 -7.10 16.43
N TYR A 86 -29.75 -7.02 15.13
CA TYR A 86 -29.51 -8.20 14.28
C TYR A 86 -28.23 -8.94 14.67
N SER A 87 -27.15 -8.23 15.04
CA SER A 87 -25.91 -8.84 15.51
C SER A 87 -25.98 -9.38 16.96
N GLY A 88 -27.04 -9.05 17.71
CA GLY A 88 -27.16 -9.40 19.12
C GLY A 88 -26.33 -8.52 20.07
N GLU A 89 -25.50 -7.61 19.57
CA GLU A 89 -24.63 -6.74 20.38
C GLU A 89 -25.44 -5.85 21.33
N ILE A 90 -26.65 -5.43 20.89
CA ILE A 90 -27.49 -4.49 21.64
C ILE A 90 -27.89 -5.02 23.04
N GLU A 91 -27.92 -6.34 23.21
CA GLU A 91 -28.30 -6.97 24.49
C GLU A 91 -27.29 -6.71 25.61
N THR A 92 -26.04 -6.46 25.29
CA THR A 92 -24.98 -6.19 26.28
C THR A 92 -24.70 -4.70 26.48
N MET A 93 -25.26 -3.82 25.63
CA MET A 93 -24.99 -2.39 25.62
C MET A 93 -25.87 -1.61 26.63
N SER A 94 -25.36 -0.50 27.14
CA SER A 94 -26.11 0.53 27.81
C SER A 94 -26.67 1.57 26.81
N PRO A 95 -27.71 2.39 27.18
CA PRO A 95 -28.14 3.51 26.34
C PRO A 95 -27.02 4.49 25.97
N THR A 96 -26.05 4.66 26.87
CA THR A 96 -24.88 5.52 26.63
C THR A 96 -23.93 4.93 25.57
N ASP A 97 -23.75 3.62 25.59
CA ASP A 97 -22.92 2.92 24.59
C ASP A 97 -23.58 2.97 23.22
N ILE A 98 -24.89 2.74 23.13
CA ILE A 98 -25.67 2.88 21.89
C ILE A 98 -25.59 4.31 21.36
N LYS A 99 -25.75 5.33 22.26
CA LYS A 99 -25.55 6.73 21.90
C LYS A 99 -24.16 7.00 21.34
N ALA A 100 -23.09 6.49 21.98
CA ALA A 100 -21.72 6.62 21.51
C ALA A 100 -21.57 5.98 20.12
N ARG A 101 -22.19 4.83 19.89
CA ARG A 101 -22.18 4.14 18.59
C ARG A 101 -22.86 4.97 17.51
N ILE A 102 -24.03 5.57 17.81
CA ILE A 102 -24.76 6.46 16.90
C ILE A 102 -23.92 7.70 16.58
N LEU A 103 -23.30 8.33 17.57
CA LEU A 103 -22.46 9.51 17.40
C LEU A 103 -21.16 9.17 16.62
N ASN A 104 -20.52 8.06 16.92
CA ASN A 104 -19.28 7.64 16.27
C ASN A 104 -19.49 7.16 14.83
N GLN A 105 -20.65 6.56 14.50
CA GLN A 105 -21.01 6.28 13.11
C GLN A 105 -21.46 7.53 12.35
N SER A 106 -21.88 8.59 13.06
CA SER A 106 -22.16 9.90 12.45
C SER A 106 -20.87 10.67 12.11
N ALA A 107 -19.77 10.40 12.79
CA ALA A 107 -18.44 10.85 12.39
C ALA A 107 -17.93 9.86 11.34
N LYS A 108 -18.23 10.12 10.07
CA LYS A 108 -17.68 9.33 8.95
C LYS A 108 -16.16 9.34 9.07
N ILE A 109 -15.58 8.17 9.34
CA ILE A 109 -14.12 8.03 9.33
C ILE A 109 -13.59 8.48 7.98
N THR A 110 -12.61 9.35 7.97
CA THR A 110 -11.97 9.80 6.74
C THR A 110 -11.10 8.70 6.14
N PHE A 111 -10.82 8.80 4.85
CA PHE A 111 -9.89 7.89 4.18
C PHE A 111 -8.50 7.89 4.84
N ALA A 112 -8.03 9.06 5.28
CA ALA A 112 -6.73 9.19 5.95
C ALA A 112 -6.72 8.49 7.30
N GLU A 113 -7.70 8.74 8.17
CA GLU A 113 -7.80 8.08 9.49
C GLU A 113 -7.93 6.56 9.37
N TYR A 114 -8.72 6.08 8.42
CA TYR A 114 -8.85 4.64 8.17
C TYR A 114 -7.54 4.03 7.68
N THR A 115 -6.83 4.73 6.77
CA THR A 115 -5.53 4.27 6.29
C THR A 115 -4.51 4.22 7.42
N ASP A 116 -4.51 5.18 8.34
CA ASP A 116 -3.60 5.21 9.51
C ASP A 116 -3.86 4.04 10.47
N LYS A 117 -5.11 3.60 10.62
CA LYS A 117 -5.43 2.36 11.36
C LYS A 117 -4.80 1.14 10.67
N ILE A 118 -4.99 1.00 9.35
CA ILE A 118 -4.38 -0.11 8.59
C ILE A 118 -2.85 -0.08 8.73
N VAL A 119 -2.23 1.09 8.62
CA VAL A 119 -0.78 1.25 8.76
C VAL A 119 -0.30 0.82 10.14
N THR A 120 -1.04 1.13 11.19
CA THR A 120 -0.75 0.70 12.57
C THR A 120 -0.80 -0.82 12.70
N ASP A 121 -1.85 -1.47 12.17
CA ASP A 121 -1.98 -2.93 12.16
C ASP A 121 -0.83 -3.60 11.40
N LEU A 122 -0.47 -3.05 10.23
CA LEU A 122 0.64 -3.57 9.41
C LEU A 122 1.99 -3.43 10.11
N LYS A 123 2.23 -2.34 10.84
CA LYS A 123 3.44 -2.16 11.65
C LYS A 123 3.49 -3.15 12.81
N SER A 124 2.37 -3.36 13.51
CA SER A 124 2.26 -4.33 14.61
C SER A 124 2.54 -5.76 14.13
N SER A 125 2.11 -6.10 12.91
CA SER A 125 2.39 -7.39 12.26
C SER A 125 3.76 -7.46 11.56
N LYS A 126 4.63 -6.46 11.76
CA LYS A 126 5.97 -6.35 11.14
C LYS A 126 5.97 -6.29 9.61
N ASN A 127 4.82 -6.00 8.99
CA ASN A 127 4.69 -5.85 7.54
C ASN A 127 5.00 -4.40 7.12
N LEU A 128 6.23 -3.94 7.39
CA LEU A 128 6.65 -2.56 7.23
C LEU A 128 6.70 -2.09 5.76
N GLY A 129 6.92 -3.02 4.82
CA GLY A 129 6.88 -2.73 3.39
C GLY A 129 5.48 -2.28 2.94
N ASN A 130 4.43 -3.04 3.28
CA ASN A 130 3.06 -2.66 2.99
C ASN A 130 2.64 -1.41 3.77
N ALA A 131 3.01 -1.29 5.05
CA ALA A 131 2.76 -0.08 5.82
C ALA A 131 3.26 1.18 5.10
N SER A 132 4.49 1.13 4.56
CA SER A 132 5.06 2.23 3.76
C SER A 132 4.26 2.50 2.48
N CYS A 133 3.82 1.47 1.74
CA CYS A 133 3.01 1.63 0.54
C CYS A 133 1.67 2.34 0.83
N TYR A 134 1.01 1.94 1.90
CA TYR A 134 -0.26 2.54 2.33
C TYR A 134 -0.09 3.99 2.78
N THR A 135 0.97 4.28 3.54
CA THR A 135 1.30 5.67 3.92
C THR A 135 1.55 6.53 2.69
N GLN A 136 2.37 6.07 1.74
CA GLN A 136 2.66 6.80 0.51
C GLN A 136 1.40 7.07 -0.33
N ALA A 137 0.46 6.11 -0.41
CA ALA A 137 -0.79 6.29 -1.12
C ALA A 137 -1.72 7.29 -0.45
N LYS A 138 -1.78 7.31 0.90
CA LYS A 138 -2.49 8.33 1.67
C LYS A 138 -1.89 9.72 1.41
N ASP A 139 -0.57 9.85 1.55
CA ASP A 139 0.12 11.13 1.38
C ASP A 139 0.01 11.65 -0.06
N PHE A 140 0.02 10.74 -1.04
CA PHE A 140 -0.25 11.06 -2.44
C PHE A 140 -1.64 11.66 -2.63
N LEU A 141 -2.68 11.02 -2.07
CA LEU A 141 -4.06 11.50 -2.15
C LEU A 141 -4.21 12.85 -1.49
N VAL A 142 -3.72 13.01 -0.26
CA VAL A 142 -3.78 14.27 0.50
C VAL A 142 -3.07 15.40 -0.24
N ARG A 143 -1.88 15.16 -0.75
CA ARG A 143 -1.09 16.16 -1.50
C ARG A 143 -1.82 16.65 -2.74
N HIS A 144 -2.39 15.75 -3.51
CA HIS A 144 -3.02 16.11 -4.79
C HIS A 144 -4.46 16.63 -4.65
N LEU A 145 -5.20 16.25 -3.61
CA LEU A 145 -6.55 16.78 -3.36
C LEU A 145 -6.57 17.96 -2.38
N GLY A 146 -5.46 18.20 -1.65
CA GLY A 146 -5.29 19.38 -0.80
C GLY A 146 -5.92 19.28 0.58
N THR A 147 -6.44 18.11 0.98
CA THR A 147 -7.03 17.90 2.30
C THR A 147 -6.91 16.46 2.77
N ALA A 148 -6.71 16.28 4.09
CA ALA A 148 -6.76 14.98 4.74
C ALA A 148 -8.20 14.58 5.18
N ASN A 149 -9.11 15.54 5.25
CA ASN A 149 -10.49 15.35 5.72
C ASN A 149 -11.44 14.87 4.62
N LEU A 150 -10.98 13.98 3.75
CA LEU A 150 -11.83 13.39 2.71
C LEU A 150 -12.58 12.17 3.24
N SER A 151 -13.90 12.22 3.16
CA SER A 151 -14.72 11.02 3.32
C SER A 151 -14.52 10.07 2.12
N PHE A 152 -14.86 8.81 2.29
CA PHE A 152 -14.78 7.85 1.18
C PHE A 152 -15.68 8.25 0.00
N GLU A 153 -16.86 8.84 0.23
CA GLU A 153 -17.79 9.27 -0.81
C GLU A 153 -17.24 10.42 -1.67
N GLU A 154 -16.38 11.27 -1.11
CA GLU A 154 -15.74 12.37 -1.84
C GLU A 154 -14.63 11.89 -2.78
N ILE A 155 -14.07 10.68 -2.55
CA ILE A 155 -13.11 10.04 -3.45
C ILE A 155 -13.87 9.36 -4.58
N ASN A 156 -14.50 10.15 -5.44
CA ASN A 156 -15.29 9.71 -6.57
C ASN A 156 -14.48 9.70 -7.89
N PHE A 157 -15.11 9.37 -9.01
CA PHE A 157 -14.47 9.35 -10.34
C PHE A 157 -13.77 10.69 -10.67
N LYS A 158 -14.40 11.84 -10.34
CA LYS A 158 -13.81 13.17 -10.58
C LYS A 158 -12.54 13.37 -9.76
N ALA A 159 -12.54 12.92 -8.51
CA ALA A 159 -11.35 12.96 -7.65
C ALA A 159 -10.21 12.12 -8.26
N LEU A 160 -10.48 10.88 -8.72
CA LEU A 160 -9.48 10.04 -9.39
C LEU A 160 -8.91 10.70 -10.66
N LYS A 161 -9.75 11.36 -11.46
CA LYS A 161 -9.30 12.13 -12.63
C LYS A 161 -8.45 13.34 -12.24
N THR A 162 -8.77 14.00 -11.16
CA THR A 162 -7.95 15.11 -10.63
C THR A 162 -6.58 14.61 -10.18
N LEU A 163 -6.50 13.45 -9.51
CA LEU A 163 -5.22 12.81 -9.14
C LEU A 163 -4.38 12.48 -10.38
N GLU A 164 -4.99 11.88 -11.41
CA GLU A 164 -4.34 11.55 -12.68
C GLU A 164 -3.76 12.82 -13.33
N THR A 165 -4.58 13.83 -13.53
CA THR A 165 -4.18 15.08 -14.20
C THR A 165 -3.06 15.79 -13.44
N ARG A 166 -3.20 15.97 -12.12
CA ARG A 166 -2.20 16.68 -11.32
C ARG A 166 -0.89 15.92 -11.20
N HIS A 167 -0.95 14.58 -11.16
CA HIS A 167 0.25 13.76 -11.09
C HIS A 167 1.06 13.81 -12.40
N LEU A 168 0.37 13.68 -13.53
CA LEU A 168 1.01 13.68 -14.85
C LEU A 168 1.51 15.07 -15.25
N ALA A 169 0.85 16.16 -14.81
CA ALA A 169 1.32 17.53 -15.02
C ALA A 169 2.66 17.84 -14.34
N GLY A 170 3.08 17.03 -13.36
CA GLY A 170 4.38 17.15 -12.71
C GLY A 170 5.46 16.22 -13.29
N ASP A 171 5.36 15.83 -14.56
CA ASP A 171 6.29 14.94 -15.28
C ASP A 171 6.50 13.55 -14.62
N ASN A 172 5.52 13.11 -13.84
CA ASN A 172 5.57 11.81 -13.19
C ASN A 172 5.06 10.70 -14.12
N SER A 173 5.59 9.50 -13.93
CA SER A 173 5.23 8.36 -14.80
C SER A 173 3.82 7.83 -14.52
N LEU A 174 3.18 7.30 -15.58
CA LEU A 174 1.90 6.60 -15.47
C LEU A 174 1.99 5.36 -14.55
N ASN A 175 3.15 4.70 -14.51
CA ASN A 175 3.38 3.55 -13.63
C ASN A 175 3.44 3.94 -12.15
N SER A 176 3.95 5.13 -11.81
CA SER A 176 3.91 5.64 -10.44
C SER A 176 2.46 5.99 -10.01
N LEU A 177 1.68 6.58 -10.91
CA LEU A 177 0.25 6.81 -10.70
C LEU A 177 -0.49 5.49 -10.45
N SER A 178 -0.24 4.49 -11.31
CA SER A 178 -0.82 3.15 -11.19
C SER A 178 -0.54 2.51 -9.83
N PHE A 179 0.68 2.64 -9.30
CA PHE A 179 1.03 2.16 -7.97
C PHE A 179 0.15 2.79 -6.88
N TYR A 180 0.02 4.11 -6.88
CA TYR A 180 -0.81 4.80 -5.89
C TYR A 180 -2.29 4.44 -6.02
N LEU A 181 -2.82 4.44 -7.22
CA LEU A 181 -4.24 4.13 -7.46
C LEU A 181 -4.59 2.67 -7.12
N ARG A 182 -3.71 1.71 -7.37
CA ARG A 182 -3.90 0.31 -6.92
C ARG A 182 -3.92 0.20 -5.41
N THR A 183 -3.07 0.95 -4.72
CA THR A 183 -3.05 0.96 -3.26
C THR A 183 -4.31 1.62 -2.69
N ILE A 184 -4.74 2.77 -3.24
CA ILE A 184 -6.01 3.43 -2.87
C ILE A 184 -7.19 2.47 -3.10
N ARG A 185 -7.21 1.75 -4.21
CA ARG A 185 -8.23 0.74 -4.52
C ARG A 185 -8.24 -0.40 -3.49
N ALA A 186 -7.07 -0.85 -3.05
CA ALA A 186 -6.96 -1.89 -2.02
C ALA A 186 -7.51 -1.42 -0.67
N ILE A 187 -7.22 -0.17 -0.26
CA ILE A 187 -7.77 0.46 0.95
C ILE A 187 -9.29 0.54 0.86
N TYR A 188 -9.80 1.01 -0.29
CA TYR A 188 -11.23 1.15 -0.53
C TYR A 188 -11.97 -0.20 -0.46
N ASN A 189 -11.42 -1.23 -1.11
CA ASN A 189 -11.97 -2.59 -1.08
C ASN A 189 -11.99 -3.17 0.34
N ARG A 190 -10.97 -2.89 1.15
CA ARG A 190 -10.93 -3.30 2.56
C ARG A 190 -12.00 -2.57 3.36
N ALA A 191 -12.17 -1.26 3.18
CA ALA A 191 -13.19 -0.46 3.83
C ALA A 191 -14.61 -0.94 3.51
N ILE A 192 -14.87 -1.35 2.26
CA ILE A 192 -16.15 -1.96 1.86
C ILE A 192 -16.38 -3.29 2.57
N LYS A 193 -15.36 -4.17 2.63
CA LYS A 193 -15.47 -5.47 3.31
C LYS A 193 -15.71 -5.32 4.81
N GLU A 194 -15.17 -4.29 5.43
CA GLU A 194 -15.34 -3.98 6.85
C GLU A 194 -16.61 -3.15 7.14
N GLY A 195 -17.43 -2.85 6.12
CA GLY A 195 -18.69 -2.09 6.26
C GLY A 195 -18.51 -0.61 6.60
N ILE A 196 -17.30 -0.07 6.41
CA ILE A 196 -16.98 1.35 6.66
C ILE A 196 -17.62 2.25 5.59
N VAL A 197 -17.71 1.77 4.35
CA VAL A 197 -18.30 2.49 3.21
C VAL A 197 -19.16 1.55 2.37
N SER A 198 -20.29 2.06 1.83
CA SER A 198 -21.12 1.30 0.90
C SER A 198 -20.39 1.11 -0.44
N ARG A 199 -20.67 -0.04 -1.09
CA ARG A 199 -20.18 -0.34 -2.43
C ARG A 199 -20.69 0.64 -3.49
N ASP A 200 -21.79 1.31 -3.26
CA ASP A 200 -22.37 2.30 -4.16
C ASP A 200 -21.44 3.49 -4.41
N TYR A 201 -20.56 3.78 -3.46
CA TYR A 201 -19.55 4.84 -3.56
C TYR A 201 -18.23 4.39 -4.15
N TYR A 202 -18.15 3.13 -4.69
CA TYR A 202 -16.87 2.59 -5.20
C TYR A 202 -16.41 3.31 -6.47
N PRO A 203 -15.31 4.09 -6.42
CA PRO A 203 -14.94 5.01 -7.50
C PRO A 203 -14.29 4.33 -8.72
N PHE A 204 -13.84 3.09 -8.56
CA PHE A 204 -13.12 2.36 -9.62
C PHE A 204 -14.04 1.56 -10.55
N THR A 205 -15.37 1.62 -10.40
CA THR A 205 -16.33 0.94 -11.30
C THR A 205 -16.13 1.40 -12.74
N HIS A 206 -15.95 2.70 -12.95
CA HIS A 206 -15.78 3.31 -14.28
C HIS A 206 -14.37 3.89 -14.51
N TYR A 207 -13.42 3.62 -13.60
CA TYR A 207 -12.06 4.09 -13.72
C TYR A 207 -11.09 2.92 -13.92
N SER A 208 -10.47 2.87 -15.10
CA SER A 208 -9.45 1.88 -15.42
C SER A 208 -8.05 2.41 -15.09
N ILE A 209 -7.31 1.67 -14.28
CA ILE A 209 -5.91 1.98 -13.95
C ILE A 209 -5.04 1.55 -15.11
N LYS A 210 -4.40 2.53 -15.77
CA LYS A 210 -3.53 2.31 -16.93
C LYS A 210 -2.08 2.11 -16.50
N GLU A 211 -1.36 1.30 -17.27
CA GLU A 211 0.07 1.05 -17.10
C GLU A 211 0.77 1.12 -18.45
N THR A 212 2.03 1.51 -18.44
CA THR A 212 2.91 1.45 -19.61
C THR A 212 3.90 0.30 -19.46
N LYS A 213 4.18 -0.41 -20.55
CA LYS A 213 5.26 -1.40 -20.54
C LYS A 213 6.56 -0.73 -20.17
N THR A 214 7.29 -1.30 -19.21
CA THR A 214 8.63 -0.83 -18.86
C THR A 214 9.63 -1.34 -19.88
N GLN A 215 10.62 -0.50 -20.27
CA GLN A 215 11.72 -0.92 -21.12
C GLN A 215 12.51 -2.07 -20.50
N LYS A 216 13.11 -2.90 -21.34
CA LYS A 216 14.05 -3.95 -20.92
C LYS A 216 15.14 -3.36 -20.05
N ARG A 217 15.43 -4.01 -18.93
CA ARG A 217 16.46 -3.58 -17.98
C ARG A 217 17.67 -4.50 -17.97
N ALA A 218 17.66 -5.56 -18.77
CA ALA A 218 18.78 -6.49 -18.87
C ALA A 218 19.96 -5.85 -19.61
N ILE A 219 21.17 -6.18 -19.19
CA ILE A 219 22.41 -5.88 -19.90
C ILE A 219 23.00 -7.14 -20.51
N SER A 220 23.87 -6.97 -21.50
CA SER A 220 24.50 -8.06 -22.22
C SER A 220 25.50 -8.84 -21.35
N ARG A 221 25.82 -10.07 -21.77
CA ARG A 221 26.90 -10.85 -21.14
C ARG A 221 28.24 -10.11 -21.17
N LYS A 222 28.53 -9.40 -22.25
CA LYS A 222 29.75 -8.58 -22.38
C LYS A 222 29.80 -7.47 -21.32
N ASP A 223 28.67 -6.83 -21.02
CA ASP A 223 28.64 -5.80 -19.99
C ASP A 223 28.78 -6.38 -18.58
N ILE A 224 28.26 -7.59 -18.32
CA ILE A 224 28.54 -8.32 -17.07
C ILE A 224 30.06 -8.59 -16.95
N GLU A 225 30.72 -8.99 -18.04
CA GLU A 225 32.15 -9.24 -18.09
C GLU A 225 32.94 -7.96 -17.83
N LYS A 226 32.56 -6.81 -18.44
CA LYS A 226 33.18 -5.51 -18.13
C LYS A 226 33.08 -5.18 -16.63
N ILE A 227 31.89 -5.39 -16.00
CA ILE A 227 31.69 -5.15 -14.56
C ILE A 227 32.57 -6.10 -13.74
N ARG A 228 32.68 -7.36 -14.12
CA ARG A 228 33.52 -8.36 -13.44
C ARG A 228 34.99 -7.95 -13.45
N ASP A 229 35.50 -7.53 -14.61
CA ASP A 229 36.92 -7.26 -14.83
C ASP A 229 37.33 -5.85 -14.39
N ALA A 230 36.36 -4.98 -14.08
CA ALA A 230 36.66 -3.65 -13.58
C ALA A 230 37.32 -3.68 -12.20
N VAL A 231 38.37 -2.89 -12.05
CA VAL A 231 39.11 -2.74 -10.81
C VAL A 231 38.73 -1.45 -10.13
N PHE A 232 38.32 -1.53 -8.87
CA PHE A 232 38.02 -0.38 -8.00
C PHE A 232 38.80 -0.47 -6.68
N PRO A 233 39.14 0.66 -6.05
CA PRO A 233 39.82 0.64 -4.77
C PRO A 233 39.02 -0.15 -3.73
N GLU A 234 39.68 -1.08 -3.05
CA GLU A 234 39.03 -1.98 -2.10
C GLU A 234 38.30 -1.24 -0.99
N ARG A 235 37.19 -1.85 -0.52
CA ARG A 235 36.34 -1.35 0.58
C ARG A 235 35.71 0.03 0.33
N THR A 236 35.81 0.57 -0.90
CA THR A 236 35.07 1.78 -1.28
C THR A 236 33.62 1.43 -1.63
N PRO A 237 32.69 2.39 -1.55
CA PRO A 237 31.30 2.14 -1.92
C PRO A 237 31.09 1.65 -3.36
N ILE A 238 31.94 2.06 -4.32
CA ILE A 238 31.85 1.59 -5.70
C ILE A 238 32.33 0.13 -5.83
N TRP A 239 33.37 -0.24 -5.09
CA TRP A 239 33.86 -1.62 -5.00
C TRP A 239 32.79 -2.55 -4.39
N HIS A 240 32.12 -2.11 -3.32
CA HIS A 240 30.99 -2.85 -2.77
C HIS A 240 29.85 -2.99 -3.77
N ALA A 241 29.52 -1.93 -4.50
CA ALA A 241 28.43 -1.96 -5.49
C ALA A 241 28.72 -2.96 -6.62
N ARG A 242 29.97 -3.00 -7.12
CA ARG A 242 30.41 -4.01 -8.11
C ARG A 242 30.23 -5.43 -7.55
N ASN A 243 30.71 -5.69 -6.36
CA ASN A 243 30.64 -7.01 -5.72
C ASN A 243 29.18 -7.45 -5.46
N TYR A 244 28.33 -6.54 -4.98
CA TYR A 244 26.90 -6.81 -4.77
C TYR A 244 26.17 -7.15 -6.06
N PHE A 245 26.50 -6.45 -7.15
CA PHE A 245 25.92 -6.72 -8.47
C PHE A 245 26.29 -8.11 -8.97
N LEU A 246 27.57 -8.45 -8.95
CA LEU A 246 28.07 -9.75 -9.37
C LEU A 246 27.57 -10.88 -8.47
N PHE A 247 27.54 -10.67 -7.14
CA PHE A 247 26.99 -11.63 -6.21
C PHE A 247 25.51 -11.90 -6.49
N SER A 248 24.71 -10.84 -6.68
CA SER A 248 23.30 -10.99 -7.09
C SER A 248 23.17 -11.78 -8.38
N PHE A 249 23.94 -11.44 -9.41
CA PHE A 249 23.91 -12.09 -10.71
C PHE A 249 24.27 -13.58 -10.61
N TYR A 250 25.37 -13.93 -9.93
CA TYR A 250 25.84 -15.32 -9.77
C TYR A 250 24.90 -16.16 -8.89
N ASN A 251 24.07 -15.53 -8.09
CA ASN A 251 23.08 -16.21 -7.25
C ASN A 251 21.66 -16.03 -7.79
N ILE A 252 21.49 -16.28 -9.09
CA ILE A 252 20.18 -16.33 -9.78
C ILE A 252 19.40 -15.00 -9.65
N GLY A 253 20.12 -13.88 -9.68
CA GLY A 253 19.50 -12.57 -9.50
C GLY A 253 18.89 -12.36 -8.11
N MET A 254 19.61 -12.76 -7.05
CA MET A 254 19.18 -12.53 -5.66
C MET A 254 18.86 -11.05 -5.44
N ASN A 255 17.69 -10.75 -4.86
CA ASN A 255 17.32 -9.36 -4.60
C ASN A 255 18.21 -8.72 -3.53
N PHE A 256 18.42 -7.41 -3.63
CA PHE A 256 19.26 -6.69 -2.68
C PHE A 256 18.77 -6.82 -1.23
N ALA A 257 17.46 -6.80 -1.00
CA ALA A 257 16.90 -6.98 0.34
C ALA A 257 17.27 -8.35 0.93
N ASP A 258 17.15 -9.44 0.15
CA ASP A 258 17.52 -10.78 0.61
C ASP A 258 19.04 -10.87 0.87
N MET A 259 19.86 -10.26 0.00
CA MET A 259 21.32 -10.20 0.15
C MET A 259 21.73 -9.38 1.39
N ALA A 260 21.07 -8.27 1.67
CA ALA A 260 21.40 -7.40 2.81
C ALA A 260 21.24 -8.12 4.16
N PHE A 261 20.25 -8.99 4.26
CA PHE A 261 19.97 -9.77 5.47
C PHE A 261 20.62 -11.16 5.49
N LEU A 262 21.47 -11.49 4.49
CA LEU A 262 22.13 -12.77 4.43
C LEU A 262 23.19 -12.92 5.52
N LYS A 263 23.07 -13.95 6.34
CA LYS A 263 23.98 -14.27 7.44
C LYS A 263 24.96 -15.37 7.03
N LYS A 264 26.08 -15.46 7.74
CA LYS A 264 27.05 -16.55 7.54
C LYS A 264 26.43 -17.93 7.78
N SER A 265 25.49 -18.04 8.72
CA SER A 265 24.70 -19.27 8.97
C SER A 265 23.82 -19.70 7.80
N ASN A 266 23.57 -18.83 6.82
CA ASN A 266 22.89 -19.22 5.58
C ASN A 266 23.78 -20.05 4.63
N ILE A 267 25.07 -20.16 4.91
CA ILE A 267 26.00 -21.00 4.14
C ILE A 267 26.04 -22.39 4.76
N VAL A 268 25.36 -23.35 4.11
CA VAL A 268 25.25 -24.73 4.56
C VAL A 268 25.62 -25.67 3.42
N ASN A 269 26.52 -26.63 3.68
CA ASN A 269 26.93 -27.65 2.70
C ASN A 269 27.29 -27.09 1.32
N ASN A 270 28.13 -26.04 1.28
CA ASN A 270 28.53 -25.33 0.07
C ASN A 270 27.35 -24.77 -0.75
N ARG A 271 26.27 -24.38 -0.08
CA ARG A 271 25.08 -23.76 -0.67
C ARG A 271 24.66 -22.54 0.14
N ILE A 272 24.10 -21.53 -0.52
CA ILE A 272 23.42 -20.42 0.14
C ILE A 272 21.95 -20.81 0.29
N GLN A 273 21.48 -20.89 1.53
CA GLN A 273 20.11 -21.28 1.88
C GLN A 273 19.42 -20.10 2.60
N TYR A 274 18.33 -19.65 2.03
CA TYR A 274 17.55 -18.54 2.61
C TYR A 274 16.09 -18.60 2.19
N SER A 275 15.21 -18.02 2.99
CA SER A 275 13.81 -17.80 2.63
C SER A 275 13.64 -16.36 2.16
N ARG A 276 13.06 -16.17 0.98
CA ARG A 276 12.84 -14.85 0.40
C ARG A 276 11.88 -14.03 1.26
N ALA A 277 12.30 -12.86 1.70
CA ALA A 277 11.53 -12.02 2.62
C ALA A 277 10.13 -11.63 2.09
N LYS A 278 9.99 -11.45 0.75
CA LYS A 278 8.74 -11.03 0.12
C LYS A 278 7.69 -12.15 -0.02
N THR A 279 8.11 -13.40 -0.26
CA THR A 279 7.21 -14.50 -0.66
C THR A 279 7.30 -15.71 0.26
N GLY A 280 8.27 -15.75 1.19
CA GLY A 280 8.52 -16.91 2.04
C GLY A 280 9.14 -18.10 1.29
N LYS A 281 9.31 -18.05 -0.04
CA LYS A 281 9.86 -19.16 -0.82
C LYS A 281 11.30 -19.42 -0.39
N PHE A 282 11.60 -20.72 -0.14
CA PHE A 282 12.94 -21.19 0.20
C PHE A 282 13.81 -21.32 -1.04
N TYR A 283 15.06 -20.88 -0.95
CA TYR A 283 16.09 -20.99 -1.96
C TYR A 283 17.30 -21.76 -1.45
N SER A 284 17.88 -22.55 -2.31
CA SER A 284 19.13 -23.26 -2.06
C SER A 284 19.99 -23.18 -3.31
N VAL A 285 20.93 -22.23 -3.33
CA VAL A 285 21.82 -21.96 -4.48
C VAL A 285 23.20 -22.51 -4.20
N LYS A 286 23.74 -23.31 -5.11
CA LYS A 286 25.10 -23.85 -4.99
C LYS A 286 26.12 -22.73 -5.10
N ILE A 287 27.14 -22.76 -4.25
CA ILE A 287 28.24 -21.79 -4.27
C ILE A 287 29.27 -22.27 -5.30
N GLU A 288 29.24 -21.62 -6.47
CA GLU A 288 30.23 -21.79 -7.49
C GLU A 288 31.44 -20.86 -7.24
N LYS A 289 32.56 -21.10 -7.93
CA LYS A 289 33.82 -20.37 -7.72
C LYS A 289 33.65 -18.85 -7.73
N PRO A 290 32.97 -18.20 -8.69
CA PRO A 290 32.80 -16.74 -8.67
C PRO A 290 32.03 -16.21 -7.46
N THR A 291 31.07 -16.98 -6.96
CA THR A 291 30.35 -16.64 -5.73
C THR A 291 31.25 -16.79 -4.50
N ARG A 292 32.08 -17.84 -4.47
CA ARG A 292 33.06 -18.10 -3.39
C ARG A 292 34.07 -16.97 -3.31
N ASP A 293 34.66 -16.59 -4.41
CA ASP A 293 35.63 -15.51 -4.50
C ASP A 293 35.10 -14.20 -3.88
N ILE A 294 33.81 -13.89 -4.12
CA ILE A 294 33.18 -12.71 -3.49
C ILE A 294 32.92 -12.94 -1.99
N LEU A 295 32.40 -14.11 -1.60
CA LEU A 295 32.12 -14.41 -0.19
C LEU A 295 33.39 -14.29 0.68
N ASP A 296 34.50 -14.77 0.18
CA ASP A 296 35.78 -14.78 0.92
C ASP A 296 36.28 -13.35 1.25
N LEU A 297 35.87 -12.33 0.47
CA LEU A 297 36.15 -10.92 0.76
C LEU A 297 35.39 -10.38 1.97
N TYR A 298 34.28 -11.06 2.39
CA TYR A 298 33.37 -10.55 3.42
C TYR A 298 33.21 -11.45 4.63
N ILE A 299 33.51 -12.75 4.54
CA ILE A 299 33.16 -13.74 5.59
C ILE A 299 34.11 -13.72 6.77
N SER A 300 35.39 -13.41 6.56
CA SER A 300 36.38 -13.42 7.65
C SER A 300 36.50 -12.06 8.34
N PRO A 301 36.47 -11.95 9.66
CA PRO A 301 36.39 -12.94 10.72
C PRO A 301 34.98 -13.13 11.36
N LYS A 302 33.91 -13.23 10.58
CA LYS A 302 32.51 -13.18 11.04
C LYS A 302 32.02 -14.45 11.75
N GLY A 303 31.18 -14.27 12.78
CA GLY A 303 30.42 -15.33 13.44
C GLY A 303 29.20 -15.81 12.63
N PRO A 304 28.53 -16.92 13.06
CA PRO A 304 27.40 -17.51 12.33
C PRO A 304 26.22 -16.54 12.13
N ASP A 305 25.96 -15.71 13.13
CA ASP A 305 24.82 -14.77 13.13
C ASP A 305 25.12 -13.40 12.52
N ASP A 306 26.38 -13.17 12.13
CA ASP A 306 26.77 -11.91 11.51
C ASP A 306 26.28 -11.85 10.05
N TYR A 307 25.84 -10.68 9.62
CA TYR A 307 25.50 -10.42 8.22
C TYR A 307 26.76 -10.50 7.34
N ILE A 308 26.67 -11.18 6.20
CA ILE A 308 27.80 -11.34 5.28
C ILE A 308 28.26 -9.98 4.78
N PHE A 309 27.33 -9.17 4.29
CA PHE A 309 27.64 -7.86 3.74
C PHE A 309 27.47 -6.75 4.76
N PRO A 310 28.33 -5.70 4.74
CA PRO A 310 28.27 -4.58 5.71
C PRO A 310 27.16 -3.58 5.35
N ILE A 311 25.94 -4.08 5.16
CA ILE A 311 24.77 -3.28 4.79
C ILE A 311 23.94 -2.96 6.03
N ILE A 312 23.67 -3.99 6.84
CA ILE A 312 22.90 -3.87 8.08
C ILE A 312 23.89 -3.66 9.22
N THR A 313 23.73 -2.57 9.94
CA THR A 313 24.64 -2.15 11.04
C THR A 313 23.92 -2.02 12.38
N ARG A 314 22.60 -1.91 12.38
CA ARG A 314 21.78 -1.69 13.57
C ARG A 314 21.05 -2.98 13.99
N THR A 315 20.63 -3.03 15.25
CA THR A 315 20.04 -4.25 15.85
C THR A 315 18.51 -4.25 15.81
N LYS A 316 17.86 -3.10 15.92
CA LYS A 316 16.40 -2.99 15.88
C LYS A 316 15.89 -3.19 14.46
N LEU A 317 14.86 -4.01 14.27
CA LEU A 317 14.31 -4.36 12.95
C LEU A 317 13.93 -3.13 12.11
N GLU A 318 13.28 -2.14 12.71
CA GLU A 318 12.89 -0.91 12.01
C GLU A 318 14.09 -0.13 11.48
N ASP A 319 15.20 -0.13 12.22
CA ASP A 319 16.43 0.52 11.81
C ASP A 319 17.19 -0.32 10.77
N GLN A 320 17.15 -1.65 10.89
CA GLN A 320 17.71 -2.55 9.87
C GLN A 320 17.03 -2.35 8.51
N ILE A 321 15.71 -2.13 8.48
CA ILE A 321 15.00 -1.81 7.24
C ILE A 321 15.43 -0.48 6.67
N LYS A 322 15.69 0.53 7.52
CA LYS A 322 16.25 1.81 7.06
C LYS A 322 17.68 1.62 6.52
N ASP A 323 18.49 0.76 7.15
CA ASP A 323 19.84 0.40 6.66
C ASP A 323 19.74 -0.22 5.26
N GLU A 324 18.83 -1.17 5.06
CA GLU A 324 18.59 -1.79 3.74
C GLU A 324 18.17 -0.73 2.70
N GLN A 325 17.21 0.15 3.02
CA GLN A 325 16.73 1.18 2.10
C GLN A 325 17.83 2.16 1.71
N ASN A 326 18.62 2.63 2.69
CA ASN A 326 19.74 3.53 2.46
C ASN A 326 20.86 2.81 1.69
N GLY A 327 21.16 1.57 2.06
CA GLY A 327 22.14 0.72 1.36
C GLY A 327 21.75 0.51 -0.10
N ARG A 328 20.48 0.24 -0.39
CA ARG A 328 19.96 0.09 -1.76
C ARG A 328 20.04 1.38 -2.56
N SER A 329 19.69 2.52 -1.95
CA SER A 329 19.81 3.83 -2.59
C SER A 329 21.27 4.13 -2.97
N ASN A 330 22.18 3.91 -2.02
CA ASN A 330 23.62 4.09 -2.23
C ASN A 330 24.17 3.11 -3.28
N TYR A 331 23.79 1.85 -3.22
CA TYR A 331 24.13 0.85 -4.22
C TYR A 331 23.71 1.28 -5.62
N ASN A 332 22.45 1.70 -5.81
CA ASN A 332 21.96 2.18 -7.11
C ASN A 332 22.74 3.43 -7.60
N LYS A 333 23.11 4.34 -6.69
CA LYS A 333 23.94 5.50 -7.02
C LYS A 333 25.31 5.08 -7.59
N TYR A 334 25.96 4.10 -6.96
CA TYR A 334 27.28 3.64 -7.43
C TYR A 334 27.19 2.73 -8.65
N LEU A 335 26.11 1.98 -8.86
CA LEU A 335 25.86 1.26 -10.11
C LEU A 335 25.79 2.20 -11.31
N LYS A 336 25.15 3.37 -11.17
CA LYS A 336 25.13 4.40 -12.22
C LYS A 336 26.53 4.93 -12.53
N LYS A 337 27.37 5.09 -11.50
CA LYS A 337 28.78 5.49 -11.70
C LYS A 337 29.59 4.41 -12.43
N ILE A 338 29.38 3.13 -12.08
CA ILE A 338 30.00 2.00 -12.76
C ILE A 338 29.59 1.99 -14.23
N ALA A 339 28.28 2.14 -14.52
CA ALA A 339 27.79 2.20 -15.89
C ALA A 339 28.47 3.30 -16.71
N ALA A 340 28.55 4.51 -16.15
CA ALA A 340 29.19 5.65 -16.82
C ALA A 340 30.69 5.40 -17.07
N GLN A 341 31.42 4.84 -16.10
CA GLN A 341 32.87 4.57 -16.23
C GLN A 341 33.17 3.47 -17.24
N LEU A 342 32.27 2.49 -17.41
CA LEU A 342 32.46 1.34 -18.29
C LEU A 342 31.79 1.50 -19.66
N GLY A 343 31.17 2.65 -19.93
CA GLY A 343 30.44 2.89 -21.18
C GLY A 343 29.25 1.96 -21.36
N ILE A 344 28.53 1.64 -20.28
CA ILE A 344 27.30 0.86 -20.31
C ILE A 344 26.12 1.82 -20.39
N GLU A 345 25.40 1.84 -21.50
CA GLU A 345 24.30 2.76 -21.76
C GLU A 345 23.06 2.50 -20.87
N ALA A 346 22.91 1.26 -20.38
CA ALA A 346 21.78 0.87 -19.56
C ALA A 346 21.79 1.56 -18.18
N ASN A 347 20.60 1.98 -17.70
CA ASN A 347 20.45 2.50 -16.35
C ASN A 347 20.60 1.36 -15.31
N LEU A 348 21.82 1.13 -14.83
CA LEU A 348 22.10 0.08 -13.86
C LEU A 348 21.41 0.37 -12.51
N THR A 349 20.66 -0.61 -12.06
CA THR A 349 20.04 -0.64 -10.73
C THR A 349 20.20 -2.02 -10.10
N SER A 350 19.92 -2.14 -8.81
CA SER A 350 19.95 -3.41 -8.07
C SER A 350 19.11 -4.53 -8.73
N TYR A 351 18.13 -4.18 -9.54
CA TYR A 351 17.23 -5.14 -10.18
C TYR A 351 17.77 -5.63 -11.55
N VAL A 352 18.72 -4.91 -12.15
CA VAL A 352 19.29 -5.25 -13.45
C VAL A 352 19.99 -6.60 -13.43
N ALA A 353 20.72 -6.94 -12.36
CA ALA A 353 21.37 -8.25 -12.23
C ALA A 353 20.41 -9.42 -12.44
N ARG A 354 19.19 -9.31 -11.84
CA ARG A 354 18.15 -10.32 -11.96
C ARG A 354 17.55 -10.41 -13.37
N HIS A 355 17.29 -9.26 -13.99
CA HIS A 355 16.82 -9.21 -15.37
C HIS A 355 17.85 -9.81 -16.33
N SER A 356 19.13 -9.45 -16.15
CA SER A 356 20.22 -9.93 -17.00
C SER A 356 20.42 -11.44 -16.88
N TRP A 357 20.35 -11.98 -15.65
CA TRP A 357 20.41 -13.43 -15.45
C TRP A 357 19.28 -14.14 -16.21
N ALA A 358 18.05 -13.66 -16.09
CA ALA A 358 16.89 -14.26 -16.77
C ALA A 358 17.00 -14.18 -18.31
N THR A 359 17.40 -13.01 -18.82
CA THR A 359 17.54 -12.79 -20.28
C THR A 359 18.69 -13.62 -20.85
N ILE A 360 19.84 -13.68 -20.17
CA ILE A 360 20.97 -14.49 -20.58
C ILE A 360 20.63 -15.99 -20.54
N ALA A 361 19.94 -16.46 -19.47
CA ALA A 361 19.49 -17.84 -19.37
C ALA A 361 18.55 -18.21 -20.54
N LYS A 362 17.62 -17.31 -20.93
CA LYS A 362 16.78 -17.50 -22.10
C LYS A 362 17.61 -17.60 -23.40
N GLY A 363 18.57 -16.70 -23.58
CA GLY A 363 19.47 -16.72 -24.73
C GLY A 363 20.32 -18.00 -24.82
N LEU A 364 20.54 -18.68 -23.69
CA LEU A 364 21.18 -20.00 -23.60
C LEU A 364 20.18 -21.17 -23.71
N ASN A 365 18.95 -20.91 -24.14
CA ASN A 365 17.88 -21.91 -24.29
C ASN A 365 17.50 -22.65 -22.98
N VAL A 366 17.73 -22.06 -21.81
CA VAL A 366 17.23 -22.62 -20.54
C VAL A 366 15.69 -22.57 -20.56
N PRO A 367 14.98 -23.68 -20.25
CA PRO A 367 13.52 -23.70 -20.26
C PRO A 367 12.91 -22.62 -19.35
N ILE A 368 11.82 -21.99 -19.82
CA ILE A 368 11.16 -20.90 -19.08
C ILE A 368 10.70 -21.34 -17.68
N SER A 369 10.28 -22.60 -17.54
CA SER A 369 9.91 -23.20 -16.25
C SER A 369 11.08 -23.21 -15.27
N VAL A 370 12.28 -23.56 -15.72
CA VAL A 370 13.51 -23.55 -14.91
C VAL A 370 13.89 -22.10 -14.53
N ILE A 371 13.79 -21.17 -15.47
CA ILE A 371 14.03 -19.74 -15.20
C ILE A 371 13.01 -19.24 -14.18
N SER A 372 11.73 -19.57 -14.34
CA SER A 372 10.65 -19.17 -13.44
C SER A 372 10.86 -19.70 -12.03
N GLU A 373 11.23 -20.96 -11.90
CA GLU A 373 11.53 -21.61 -10.63
C GLU A 373 12.76 -20.99 -9.96
N GLY A 374 13.86 -20.82 -10.70
CA GLY A 374 15.07 -20.15 -10.22
C GLY A 374 14.82 -18.72 -9.75
N LEU A 375 13.96 -17.97 -10.44
CA LEU A 375 13.52 -16.64 -10.03
C LEU A 375 12.47 -16.69 -8.90
N GLY A 376 11.85 -17.83 -8.64
CA GLY A 376 10.81 -18.01 -7.62
C GLY A 376 9.52 -17.26 -7.93
N HIS A 377 9.13 -17.26 -9.18
CA HIS A 377 7.82 -16.76 -9.58
C HIS A 377 6.78 -17.85 -9.39
N GLU A 378 5.63 -17.50 -8.81
CA GLU A 378 4.48 -18.40 -8.65
C GLU A 378 3.74 -18.60 -9.98
N ASP A 379 3.75 -17.57 -10.84
CA ASP A 379 3.12 -17.60 -12.17
C ASP A 379 4.19 -17.39 -13.26
N ILE A 380 4.23 -18.31 -14.23
CA ILE A 380 5.09 -18.26 -15.42
C ILE A 380 4.88 -16.96 -16.21
N LYS A 381 3.66 -16.41 -16.21
CA LYS A 381 3.37 -15.10 -16.83
C LYS A 381 4.26 -13.99 -16.30
N THR A 382 4.61 -14.03 -15.01
CA THR A 382 5.55 -13.06 -14.43
C THR A 382 6.93 -13.21 -15.06
N THR A 383 7.38 -14.41 -15.39
CA THR A 383 8.64 -14.65 -16.08
C THR A 383 8.58 -14.22 -17.54
N GLN A 384 7.46 -14.43 -18.22
CA GLN A 384 7.24 -14.02 -19.61
C GLN A 384 7.40 -12.51 -19.80
N ILE A 385 6.97 -11.69 -18.83
CA ILE A 385 7.17 -10.23 -18.87
C ILE A 385 8.66 -9.84 -18.99
N TYR A 386 9.56 -10.62 -18.39
CA TYR A 386 11.00 -10.43 -18.51
C TYR A 386 11.54 -10.89 -19.87
N LEU A 387 10.81 -11.77 -20.55
CA LEU A 387 11.25 -12.50 -21.70
C LEU A 387 10.45 -12.15 -22.98
N ASP A 388 9.56 -11.16 -22.91
CA ASP A 388 8.51 -10.84 -23.90
C ASP A 388 9.02 -10.29 -25.26
N SER A 389 10.33 -10.20 -25.46
CA SER A 389 10.89 -9.94 -26.78
C SER A 389 12.20 -10.68 -26.93
N PHE A 390 12.40 -11.31 -28.07
CA PHE A 390 13.73 -11.75 -28.52
C PHE A 390 14.53 -10.51 -28.93
N ASP A 391 15.83 -10.56 -28.78
CA ASP A 391 16.73 -9.58 -29.41
C ASP A 391 16.64 -9.73 -30.93
N ASP A 392 16.75 -8.63 -31.65
CA ASP A 392 16.60 -8.62 -33.11
C ASP A 392 17.54 -9.63 -33.79
N ASP A 393 18.77 -9.78 -33.27
CA ASP A 393 19.73 -10.78 -33.72
C ASP A 393 19.22 -12.24 -33.62
N VAL A 394 18.41 -12.55 -32.60
CA VAL A 394 17.84 -13.89 -32.43
C VAL A 394 16.70 -14.12 -33.42
N ILE A 395 15.87 -13.08 -33.65
CA ILE A 395 14.80 -13.12 -34.65
C ILE A 395 15.41 -13.24 -36.04
N ASP A 396 16.46 -12.47 -36.36
CA ASP A 396 17.16 -12.50 -37.63
C ASP A 396 17.84 -13.83 -37.86
N SER A 397 18.43 -14.44 -36.82
CA SER A 397 19.04 -15.77 -36.90
C SER A 397 17.98 -16.85 -37.13
N ALA A 398 16.85 -16.78 -36.43
CA ALA A 398 15.72 -17.68 -36.65
C ALA A 398 15.15 -17.52 -38.08
N ASN A 399 15.01 -16.28 -38.55
CA ASN A 399 14.55 -16.01 -39.92
C ASN A 399 15.52 -16.56 -40.98
N ARG A 400 16.84 -16.41 -40.76
CA ARG A 400 17.83 -17.03 -41.63
C ARG A 400 17.70 -18.56 -41.69
N LEU A 401 17.45 -19.22 -40.56
CA LEU A 401 17.23 -20.67 -40.50
C LEU A 401 15.95 -21.10 -41.23
N VAL A 402 14.91 -20.26 -41.23
CA VAL A 402 13.63 -20.53 -41.89
C VAL A 402 13.75 -20.31 -43.42
N MET A 403 14.58 -19.35 -43.82
CA MET A 403 14.79 -19.05 -45.24
C MET A 403 15.71 -20.05 -45.95
N GLY A 404 16.44 -20.90 -45.25
CA GLY A 404 17.37 -21.90 -45.78
C GLY A 404 18.75 -21.29 -45.95
#